data_adee508777ac58e83b0d8ce9cd015e93
#
_entry.id   adee508777ac58e83b0d8ce9cd015e93
#
_cell.length_a   1.000
_cell.length_b   1.000
_cell.length_c   1.000
_cell.angle_alpha   90.00
_cell.angle_beta   90.00
_cell.angle_gamma   90.00
#
_symmetry.space_group_name_H-M   'P 1'
#
loop_
_entity.id
_entity.type
_entity.pdbx_description
1 polymer ?
#
loop_
_entity_poly.entity_id
_entity_poly.type
_entity_poly.pdbx_seq_one_letter_code
_entity_poly.pdbx_strand_id
1 'polypeptide(L)'
;MARILLAEDETGVREFITRALRSVGHEVEAVSDGSEALTRLGDARALGVKYDLLLTDILMPVMDGISLSLSAARDEPDLLIVLMTGYSDQRERTYGIETIIQDILLKPFTLDELIERVDEVLNARNAQ
;
A
#
# COMPACT_ATOMS: atom_id res chain seq x y z
N MET A 1 8.23 0.59 -14.65
CA MET A 1 6.90 0.47 -14.03
C MET A 1 7.02 -0.24 -12.70
N ALA A 2 6.21 0.14 -11.75
CA ALA A 2 6.29 -0.41 -10.40
C ALA A 2 5.42 -1.65 -10.24
N ARG A 3 5.81 -2.53 -9.33
CA ARG A 3 5.01 -3.65 -8.88
C ARG A 3 4.40 -3.27 -7.54
N ILE A 4 3.07 -3.18 -7.49
CA ILE A 4 2.32 -2.70 -6.35
C ILE A 4 1.48 -3.81 -5.75
N LEU A 5 1.56 -3.98 -4.43
CA LEU A 5 0.67 -4.85 -3.68
C LEU A 5 -0.38 -3.98 -3.02
N LEU A 6 -1.65 -4.25 -3.33
CA LEU A 6 -2.78 -3.50 -2.80
C LEU A 6 -3.55 -4.37 -1.81
N ALA A 7 -3.74 -3.87 -0.59
CA ALA A 7 -4.58 -4.52 0.42
C ALA A 7 -5.80 -3.64 0.70
N GLU A 8 -6.97 -4.09 0.29
CA GLU A 8 -8.22 -3.37 0.40
C GLU A 8 -9.37 -4.37 0.50
N ASP A 9 -10.14 -4.32 1.59
CA ASP A 9 -11.20 -5.30 1.83
C ASP A 9 -12.48 -5.02 1.04
N GLU A 10 -12.72 -3.78 0.64
CA GLU A 10 -13.93 -3.41 -0.09
C GLU A 10 -13.76 -3.64 -1.58
N THR A 11 -14.57 -4.57 -2.16
CA THR A 11 -14.40 -5.02 -3.53
C THR A 11 -14.43 -3.88 -4.56
N GLY A 12 -15.40 -2.98 -4.44
CA GLY A 12 -15.52 -1.87 -5.40
C GLY A 12 -14.33 -0.92 -5.36
N VAL A 13 -13.84 -0.61 -4.17
CA VAL A 13 -12.67 0.26 -4.00
C VAL A 13 -11.42 -0.45 -4.51
N ARG A 14 -11.26 -1.73 -4.19
CA ARG A 14 -10.13 -2.53 -4.66
C ARG A 14 -10.08 -2.58 -6.18
N GLU A 15 -11.20 -2.79 -6.83
CA GLU A 15 -11.27 -2.81 -8.30
C GLU A 15 -10.97 -1.44 -8.91
N PHE A 16 -11.50 -0.38 -8.31
CA PHE A 16 -11.24 0.99 -8.76
C PHE A 16 -9.74 1.31 -8.73
N ILE A 17 -9.11 1.05 -7.61
CA ILE A 17 -7.68 1.33 -7.42
C ILE A 17 -6.83 0.47 -8.38
N THR A 18 -7.16 -0.81 -8.50
CA THR A 18 -6.44 -1.72 -9.37
C THR A 18 -6.48 -1.24 -10.83
N ARG A 19 -7.66 -0.88 -11.32
CA ARG A 19 -7.81 -0.37 -12.69
C ARG A 19 -7.05 0.93 -12.91
N ALA A 20 -7.15 1.83 -11.93
CA ALA A 20 -6.49 3.14 -12.01
C ALA A 20 -4.97 2.99 -12.17
N LEU A 21 -4.37 2.20 -11.31
CA LEU A 21 -2.91 2.04 -11.30
C LEU A 21 -2.43 1.23 -12.52
N ARG A 22 -3.19 0.23 -12.94
CA ARG A 22 -2.85 -0.52 -14.16
C ARG A 22 -2.95 0.35 -15.41
N SER A 23 -3.87 1.30 -15.43
CA SER A 23 -4.06 2.17 -16.60
C SER A 23 -2.85 3.05 -16.88
N VAL A 24 -2.02 3.32 -15.87
CA VAL A 24 -0.81 4.10 -16.05
C VAL A 24 0.45 3.24 -16.06
N GLY A 25 0.30 1.93 -16.26
CA GLY A 25 1.41 1.03 -16.52
C GLY A 25 1.98 0.27 -15.34
N HIS A 26 1.41 0.40 -14.14
CA HIS A 26 1.88 -0.38 -12.99
C HIS A 26 1.35 -1.80 -13.02
N GLU A 27 2.12 -2.73 -12.46
CA GLU A 27 1.63 -4.07 -12.16
C GLU A 27 1.00 -4.02 -10.78
N VAL A 28 -0.23 -4.51 -10.66
CA VAL A 28 -0.96 -4.48 -9.38
C VAL A 28 -1.44 -5.87 -9.03
N GLU A 29 -1.10 -6.31 -7.83
CA GLU A 29 -1.65 -7.52 -7.25
C GLU A 29 -2.50 -7.08 -6.06
N ALA A 30 -3.77 -7.48 -6.05
CA ALA A 30 -4.72 -7.02 -5.04
C ALA A 30 -5.15 -8.16 -4.13
N VAL A 31 -5.20 -7.87 -2.83
CA VAL A 31 -5.66 -8.80 -1.81
C VAL A 31 -6.69 -8.11 -0.92
N SER A 32 -7.43 -8.88 -0.13
CA SER A 32 -8.57 -8.38 0.63
C SER A 32 -8.29 -8.13 2.12
N ASP A 33 -7.13 -8.54 2.63
CA ASP A 33 -6.77 -8.27 4.03
C ASP A 33 -5.26 -8.31 4.23
N GLY A 34 -4.82 -7.90 5.43
CA GLY A 34 -3.40 -7.80 5.74
C GLY A 34 -2.69 -9.15 5.85
N SER A 35 -3.38 -10.18 6.30
CA SER A 35 -2.80 -11.53 6.39
C SER A 35 -2.47 -12.07 5.01
N GLU A 36 -3.37 -11.87 4.06
CA GLU A 36 -3.16 -12.25 2.67
C GLU A 36 -2.00 -11.49 2.05
N ALA A 37 -1.89 -10.19 2.38
CA ALA A 37 -0.79 -9.36 1.91
C ALA A 37 0.56 -9.88 2.42
N LEU A 38 0.65 -10.23 3.69
CA LEU A 38 1.90 -10.79 4.25
C LEU A 38 2.28 -12.10 3.59
N THR A 39 1.30 -12.95 3.29
CA THR A 39 1.55 -14.21 2.57
C THR A 39 2.15 -13.92 1.19
N ARG A 40 1.59 -12.95 0.47
CA ARG A 40 2.11 -12.57 -0.86
C ARG A 40 3.51 -12.01 -0.80
N LEU A 41 3.80 -11.18 0.21
CA LEU A 41 5.14 -10.64 0.40
C LEU A 41 6.16 -11.74 0.70
N GLY A 42 5.79 -12.69 1.55
CA GLY A 42 6.65 -13.83 1.88
C GLY A 42 6.91 -14.75 0.69
N ASP A 43 5.88 -15.04 -0.08
CA ASP A 43 6.00 -15.88 -1.27
C ASP A 43 6.88 -15.22 -2.33
N ALA A 44 6.72 -13.92 -2.54
CA ALA A 44 7.54 -13.17 -3.49
C ALA A 44 9.00 -13.17 -3.06
N ARG A 45 9.26 -12.95 -1.78
CA ARG A 45 10.62 -12.97 -1.25
C ARG A 45 11.30 -14.32 -1.45
N ALA A 46 10.56 -15.41 -1.24
CA ALA A 46 11.07 -16.76 -1.45
C ALA A 46 11.44 -17.02 -2.90
N LEU A 47 10.77 -16.35 -3.84
CA LEU A 47 11.03 -16.48 -5.27
C LEU A 47 12.01 -15.42 -5.81
N GLY A 48 12.53 -14.55 -4.95
CA GLY A 48 13.43 -13.48 -5.37
C GLY A 48 12.72 -12.34 -6.11
N VAL A 49 11.40 -12.23 -5.95
CA VAL A 49 10.59 -11.18 -6.57
C VAL A 49 10.30 -10.11 -5.52
N LYS A 50 10.39 -8.84 -5.90
CA LYS A 50 10.13 -7.73 -4.98
C LYS A 50 8.95 -6.90 -5.44
N TYR A 51 8.15 -6.47 -4.47
CA TYR A 51 7.19 -5.39 -4.67
C TYR A 51 7.90 -4.07 -4.42
N ASP A 52 7.53 -3.05 -5.17
CA ASP A 52 8.09 -1.70 -5.00
C ASP A 52 7.31 -0.92 -3.96
N LEU A 53 6.00 -1.14 -3.88
CA LEU A 53 5.12 -0.35 -3.05
C LEU A 53 3.98 -1.20 -2.50
N LEU A 54 3.67 -1.00 -1.21
CA LEU A 54 2.48 -1.54 -0.56
C LEU A 54 1.51 -0.38 -0.35
N LEU A 55 0.31 -0.52 -0.89
CA LEU A 55 -0.78 0.44 -0.70
C LEU A 55 -1.86 -0.28 0.08
N THR A 56 -2.14 0.16 1.31
CA THR A 56 -3.05 -0.56 2.19
C THR A 56 -3.99 0.35 2.97
N ASP A 57 -5.22 -0.11 3.16
CA ASP A 57 -6.13 0.47 4.12
C ASP A 57 -5.60 0.26 5.54
N ILE A 58 -5.99 1.16 6.45
CA ILE A 58 -5.75 0.96 7.88
C ILE A 58 -6.75 -0.05 8.43
N LEU A 59 -8.05 0.18 8.19
CA LEU A 59 -9.10 -0.71 8.72
C LEU A 59 -9.41 -1.85 7.75
N MET A 60 -9.07 -3.07 8.16
CA MET A 60 -9.36 -4.29 7.41
C MET A 60 -9.64 -5.43 8.40
N PRO A 61 -10.40 -6.46 7.98
CA PRO A 61 -10.56 -7.63 8.83
C PRO A 61 -9.26 -8.43 8.92
N VAL A 62 -9.17 -9.31 9.90
CA VAL A 62 -8.07 -10.23 10.18
C VAL A 62 -6.81 -9.51 10.64
N MET A 63 -6.22 -8.67 9.79
CA MET A 63 -5.03 -7.89 10.15
C MET A 63 -5.15 -6.51 9.53
N ASP A 64 -5.07 -5.46 10.35
CA ASP A 64 -5.19 -4.08 9.88
C ASP A 64 -3.89 -3.60 9.19
N GLY A 65 -4.00 -2.44 8.55
CA GLY A 65 -2.89 -1.87 7.78
C GLY A 65 -1.70 -1.42 8.63
N ILE A 66 -1.93 -1.08 9.89
CA ILE A 66 -0.84 -0.70 10.80
C ILE A 66 0.02 -1.91 11.12
N SER A 67 -0.62 -3.00 11.53
CA SER A 67 0.09 -4.27 11.83
C SER A 67 0.78 -4.81 10.58
N LEU A 68 0.12 -4.73 9.43
CA LEU A 68 0.69 -5.14 8.15
C LEU A 68 1.94 -4.31 7.84
N SER A 69 1.87 -2.98 7.99
CA SER A 69 2.99 -2.09 7.69
C SER A 69 4.20 -2.37 8.57
N LEU A 70 3.96 -2.62 9.87
CA LEU A 70 5.04 -2.94 10.80
C LEU A 70 5.76 -4.22 10.40
N SER A 71 4.99 -5.27 10.09
CA SER A 71 5.56 -6.55 9.67
C SER A 71 6.27 -6.44 8.32
N ALA A 72 5.66 -5.74 7.36
CA ALA A 72 6.22 -5.57 6.04
C ALA A 72 7.53 -4.78 6.08
N ALA A 73 7.60 -3.69 6.86
CA ALA A 73 8.79 -2.88 6.97
C ALA A 73 9.95 -3.63 7.62
N ARG A 74 9.62 -4.49 8.60
CA ARG A 74 10.64 -5.32 9.26
C ARG A 74 11.28 -6.30 8.28
N ASP A 75 10.46 -6.96 7.46
CA ASP A 75 10.91 -8.02 6.56
C ASP A 75 11.44 -7.47 5.23
N GLU A 76 10.94 -6.31 4.80
CA GLU A 76 11.29 -5.68 3.53
C GLU A 76 11.59 -4.19 3.77
N PRO A 77 12.79 -3.84 4.25
CA PRO A 77 13.11 -2.44 4.61
C PRO A 77 13.04 -1.45 3.44
N ASP A 78 13.19 -1.94 2.21
CA ASP A 78 13.16 -1.07 1.02
C ASP A 78 11.76 -0.89 0.42
N LEU A 79 10.77 -1.58 0.95
CA LEU A 79 9.40 -1.49 0.48
C LEU A 79 8.81 -0.12 0.83
N LEU A 80 8.28 0.56 -0.18
CA LEU A 80 7.56 1.82 0.05
C LEU A 80 6.16 1.51 0.54
N ILE A 81 5.69 2.23 1.55
CA ILE A 81 4.37 1.97 2.15
C ILE A 81 3.54 3.25 2.14
N VAL A 82 2.33 3.15 1.59
CA VAL A 82 1.34 4.23 1.58
C VAL A 82 0.08 3.70 2.25
N LEU A 83 -0.41 4.41 3.26
CA LEU A 83 -1.63 4.06 3.97
C LEU A 83 -2.82 4.83 3.40
N MET A 84 -3.99 4.18 3.41
CA MET A 84 -5.26 4.81 3.06
C MET A 84 -6.12 4.88 4.31
N THR A 85 -6.75 6.02 4.57
CA THR A 85 -7.63 6.19 5.73
C THR A 85 -8.84 7.05 5.37
N GLY A 86 -10.00 6.69 5.91
CA GLY A 86 -11.24 7.42 5.66
C GLY A 86 -11.58 8.47 6.70
N TYR A 87 -10.92 8.45 7.86
CA TYR A 87 -11.27 9.32 8.98
C TYR A 87 -10.04 9.91 9.63
N SER A 88 -10.15 11.15 10.08
CA SER A 88 -9.03 11.86 10.70
C SER A 88 -8.55 11.20 12.00
N ASP A 89 -9.44 10.56 12.75
CA ASP A 89 -9.07 9.87 13.99
C ASP A 89 -8.23 8.64 13.75
N GLN A 90 -8.32 8.02 12.57
CA GLN A 90 -7.44 6.90 12.21
C GLN A 90 -5.98 7.34 12.06
N ARG A 91 -5.75 8.61 11.79
CA ARG A 91 -4.39 9.15 11.68
C ARG A 91 -3.62 9.07 12.99
N GLU A 92 -4.32 9.16 14.13
CA GLU A 92 -3.68 9.01 15.42
C GLU A 92 -3.03 7.64 15.60
N ARG A 93 -3.58 6.64 14.93
CA ARG A 93 -3.04 5.28 14.95
C ARG A 93 -1.71 5.15 14.22
N THR A 94 -1.36 6.16 13.41
CA THR A 94 -0.10 6.17 12.67
C THR A 94 1.06 6.75 13.47
N TYR A 95 0.81 7.27 14.66
CA TYR A 95 1.89 7.76 15.52
C TYR A 95 2.86 6.63 15.85
N GLY A 96 4.14 6.90 15.71
CA GLY A 96 5.18 5.93 15.97
C GLY A 96 5.59 5.12 14.74
N ILE A 97 4.85 5.21 13.64
CA ILE A 97 5.22 4.49 12.40
C ILE A 97 5.52 5.43 11.24
N GLU A 98 5.60 6.74 11.50
CA GLU A 98 5.85 7.73 10.44
C GLU A 98 7.18 7.51 9.72
N THR A 99 8.13 6.86 10.38
CA THR A 99 9.43 6.58 9.77
C THR A 99 9.39 5.43 8.77
N ILE A 100 8.36 4.58 8.82
CA ILE A 100 8.25 3.43 7.93
C ILE A 100 7.23 3.60 6.81
N ILE A 101 6.39 4.63 6.88
CA ILE A 101 5.42 4.92 5.83
C ILE A 101 5.84 6.18 5.06
N GLN A 102 5.59 6.21 3.77
CA GLN A 102 5.97 7.32 2.90
C GLN A 102 4.87 8.35 2.76
N ASP A 103 3.61 7.93 2.85
CA ASP A 103 2.48 8.86 2.73
C ASP A 103 1.19 8.26 3.27
N ILE A 104 0.22 9.13 3.52
CA ILE A 104 -1.14 8.75 3.93
C ILE A 104 -2.10 9.40 2.94
N LEU A 105 -2.93 8.59 2.30
CA LEU A 105 -3.90 9.04 1.32
C LEU A 105 -5.29 9.04 1.96
N LEU A 106 -5.94 10.20 1.99
CA LEU A 106 -7.27 10.33 2.61
C LEU A 106 -8.38 9.93 1.65
N LYS A 107 -9.28 9.08 2.11
CA LYS A 107 -10.50 8.72 1.39
C LYS A 107 -11.61 9.74 1.69
N PRO A 108 -12.47 10.07 0.75
CA PRO A 108 -12.44 9.63 -0.64
C PRO A 108 -11.39 10.39 -1.44
N PHE A 109 -10.76 9.72 -2.38
CA PHE A 109 -9.79 10.35 -3.27
C PHE A 109 -10.22 10.17 -4.73
N THR A 110 -9.77 11.09 -5.59
CA THR A 110 -10.01 11.00 -7.01
C THR A 110 -8.98 10.09 -7.66
N LEU A 111 -9.27 9.68 -8.88
CA LEU A 111 -8.33 8.93 -9.70
C LEU A 111 -6.99 9.67 -9.81
N ASP A 112 -7.05 10.98 -10.09
CA ASP A 112 -5.86 11.79 -10.27
C ASP A 112 -5.04 11.90 -8.98
N GLU A 113 -5.70 12.06 -7.83
CA GLU A 113 -5.02 12.12 -6.54
C GLU A 113 -4.29 10.81 -6.24
N LEU A 114 -4.92 9.68 -6.51
CA LEU A 114 -4.32 8.37 -6.29
C LEU A 114 -3.07 8.19 -7.13
N ILE A 115 -3.18 8.45 -8.42
CA ILE A 115 -2.07 8.28 -9.37
C ILE A 115 -0.93 9.22 -9.01
N GLU A 116 -1.25 10.48 -8.73
CA GLU A 116 -0.26 11.49 -8.39
C GLU A 116 0.52 11.14 -7.12
N ARG A 117 -0.19 10.70 -6.06
CA ARG A 117 0.48 10.35 -4.80
C ARG A 117 1.39 9.14 -4.95
N VAL A 118 0.93 8.11 -5.66
CA VAL A 118 1.75 6.92 -5.91
C VAL A 118 2.98 7.29 -6.73
N ASP A 119 2.82 8.10 -7.76
CA ASP A 119 3.94 8.55 -8.59
C ASP A 119 4.93 9.39 -7.80
N GLU A 120 4.46 10.28 -6.93
CA GLU A 120 5.34 11.09 -6.07
C GLU A 120 6.21 10.23 -5.17
N VAL A 121 5.61 9.21 -4.55
CA VAL A 121 6.34 8.30 -3.66
C VAL A 121 7.39 7.51 -4.43
N LEU A 122 7.03 6.98 -5.59
CA LEU A 122 7.95 6.21 -6.44
C LEU A 122 9.08 7.10 -6.97
N ASN A 123 8.77 8.31 -7.39
CA ASN A 123 9.76 9.24 -7.94
C ASN A 123 10.71 9.75 -6.87
N ALA A 124 10.26 9.94 -5.65
CA ALA A 124 11.11 10.34 -4.54
C ALA A 124 12.20 9.29 -4.26
N ARG A 125 11.85 8.01 -4.34
CA ARG A 125 12.84 6.93 -4.21
C ARG A 125 13.85 6.96 -5.34
N ASN A 126 13.37 7.14 -6.57
CA ASN A 126 14.22 7.13 -7.76
C ASN A 126 15.14 8.34 -7.87
N ALA A 127 14.79 9.44 -7.18
CA ALA A 127 15.58 10.68 -7.19
C ALA A 127 16.80 10.63 -6.26
N GLN A 128 16.93 9.59 -5.46
CA GLN A 128 18.03 9.45 -4.49
C GLN A 128 19.19 8.62 -5.01
#